data_3f28280e522382200f51b5add72ed7e0
#
_entry.id   3f28280e522382200f51b5add72ed7e0
#
_cell.length_a   1.000
_cell.length_b   1.000
_cell.length_c   1.000
_cell.angle_alpha   90.00
_cell.angle_beta   90.00
_cell.angle_gamma   90.00
#
_symmetry.space_group_name_H-M   'P 1'
#
loop_
_entity.id
_entity.type
_entity.pdbx_description
1 polymer ?
#
loop_
_entity_poly.entity_id
_entity_poly.type
_entity_poly.pdbx_seq_one_letter_code
_entity_poly.pdbx_strand_id
1 'polypeptide(L)'
;MRKLATILASAVMALSVSSIAKAEYKFNFVMHSDTNNAFWAAVHKGFKDACAQIDADCQMLTLSGDGDQQEQLQNLESSIAQGVDGIVTTI
;
A
#
# COMPACT_ATOMS: atom_id res chain seq x y z
N MET A 1 -34.54 -17.54 35.26
CA MET A 1 -33.98 -18.47 34.52
C MET A 1 -33.94 -18.30 33.08
N ARG A 2 -34.88 -17.77 32.50
CA ARG A 2 -34.84 -17.66 31.09
C ARG A 2 -33.95 -16.58 30.62
N LYS A 3 -33.45 -15.73 31.37
CA LYS A 3 -32.61 -14.69 30.89
C LYS A 3 -31.31 -15.14 30.41
N LEU A 4 -30.93 -16.32 30.59
CA LEU A 4 -29.63 -16.80 30.14
C LEU A 4 -29.43 -16.74 28.65
N ALA A 5 -30.47 -16.88 27.91
CA ALA A 5 -30.33 -16.92 26.46
C ALA A 5 -29.87 -15.64 25.84
N THR A 6 -30.14 -14.53 26.49
CA THR A 6 -29.80 -13.27 25.90
C THR A 6 -28.32 -12.97 25.91
N ILE A 7 -27.59 -13.57 26.77
CA ILE A 7 -26.19 -13.26 26.90
C ILE A 7 -25.38 -13.76 25.76
N LEU A 8 -25.79 -14.86 25.18
CA LEU A 8 -25.02 -15.47 24.12
C LEU A 8 -24.96 -14.65 22.86
N ALA A 9 -25.98 -13.89 22.61
CA ALA A 9 -26.04 -13.15 21.36
C ALA A 9 -24.95 -12.11 21.25
N SER A 10 -24.58 -11.51 22.34
CA SER A 10 -23.59 -10.43 22.28
C SER A 10 -22.19 -10.92 22.04
N ALA A 11 -21.89 -12.14 22.35
CA ALA A 11 -20.55 -12.64 22.15
C ALA A 11 -20.21 -12.79 20.66
N VAL A 12 -21.18 -13.06 19.85
CA VAL A 12 -20.93 -13.29 18.44
C VAL A 12 -20.56 -12.02 17.71
N MET A 13 -21.07 -10.91 18.18
CA MET A 13 -20.81 -9.66 17.47
C MET A 13 -19.38 -9.22 17.55
N ALA A 14 -18.71 -9.51 18.61
CA ALA A 14 -17.34 -9.06 18.76
C ALA A 14 -16.42 -9.73 17.76
N LEU A 15 -16.74 -10.92 17.33
CA LEU A 15 -15.87 -11.63 16.43
C LEU A 15 -15.86 -11.08 15.02
N SER A 16 -16.99 -10.58 14.58
CA SER A 16 -17.07 -10.09 13.21
C SER A 16 -16.24 -8.84 12.99
N VAL A 17 -15.97 -8.08 14.01
CA VAL A 17 -15.19 -6.87 13.87
C VAL A 17 -13.72 -7.16 13.73
N SER A 18 -13.23 -8.15 14.41
CA SER A 18 -11.81 -8.44 14.42
C SER A 18 -11.32 -9.06 13.14
N SER A 19 -12.22 -9.49 12.28
CA SER A 19 -11.80 -10.12 11.03
C SER A 19 -11.38 -9.12 9.96
N ILE A 20 -11.62 -7.84 10.17
CA ILE A 20 -11.28 -6.82 9.19
C ILE A 20 -9.96 -6.19 9.57
N ALA A 21 -8.94 -6.50 8.79
CA ALA A 21 -7.62 -5.94 9.02
C ALA A 21 -7.27 -5.03 7.85
N LYS A 22 -6.74 -3.89 8.16
CA LYS A 22 -6.25 -2.96 7.16
C LYS A 22 -4.76 -2.84 7.26
N ALA A 23 -4.11 -2.53 6.15
CA ALA A 23 -2.71 -2.21 6.16
C ALA A 23 -2.48 -1.00 7.06
N GLU A 24 -1.46 -1.08 7.89
CA GLU A 24 -1.17 -0.02 8.83
C GLU A 24 -0.52 1.16 8.15
N TYR A 25 0.29 0.90 7.12
CA TYR A 25 1.03 1.94 6.42
C TYR A 25 0.79 1.85 4.93
N LYS A 26 0.91 3.00 4.27
CA LYS A 26 0.85 3.11 2.83
C LYS A 26 2.11 3.80 2.32
N PHE A 27 2.78 3.17 1.37
CA PHE A 27 4.00 3.73 0.78
C PHE A 27 3.88 3.74 -0.74
N ASN A 28 4.31 4.83 -1.34
CA ASN A 28 4.41 4.91 -2.79
C ASN A 28 5.88 5.04 -3.19
N PHE A 29 6.27 4.30 -4.22
CA PHE A 29 7.59 4.38 -4.81
C PHE A 29 7.41 5.06 -6.17
N VAL A 30 7.93 6.27 -6.30
CA VAL A 30 7.79 7.06 -7.52
C VAL A 30 9.10 6.99 -8.29
N MET A 31 9.08 6.32 -9.43
CA MET A 31 10.27 6.08 -10.23
C MET A 31 10.45 7.12 -11.32
N HIS A 32 11.69 7.26 -11.77
CA HIS A 32 11.99 8.10 -12.92
C HIS A 32 12.06 7.30 -14.23
N SER A 33 11.62 6.07 -14.21
CA SER A 33 11.75 5.14 -15.33
C SER A 33 10.57 4.18 -15.34
N ASP A 34 10.50 3.36 -16.38
CA ASP A 34 9.58 2.23 -16.40
C ASP A 34 10.27 0.97 -15.85
N THR A 35 9.58 -0.16 -15.89
CA THR A 35 10.11 -1.42 -15.38
C THR A 35 10.51 -2.39 -16.49
N ASN A 36 10.68 -1.90 -17.71
CA ASN A 36 11.12 -2.75 -18.82
C ASN A 36 12.57 -3.16 -18.67
N ASN A 37 13.34 -2.39 -17.93
CA ASN A 37 14.73 -2.66 -17.64
C ASN A 37 14.82 -3.68 -16.50
N ALA A 38 15.68 -4.67 -16.63
CA ALA A 38 15.81 -5.74 -15.63
C ALA A 38 16.19 -5.21 -14.24
N PHE A 39 17.02 -4.16 -14.20
CA PHE A 39 17.41 -3.58 -12.92
C PHE A 39 16.18 -3.04 -12.17
N TRP A 40 15.37 -2.25 -12.85
CA TRP A 40 14.20 -1.65 -12.19
C TRP A 40 13.10 -2.67 -11.91
N ALA A 41 13.01 -3.72 -12.72
CA ALA A 41 12.10 -4.82 -12.42
C ALA A 41 12.48 -5.52 -11.12
N ALA A 42 13.78 -5.69 -10.88
CA ALA A 42 14.27 -6.29 -9.64
C ALA A 42 13.99 -5.36 -8.44
N VAL A 43 14.16 -4.06 -8.61
CA VAL A 43 13.85 -3.09 -7.56
C VAL A 43 12.36 -3.14 -7.23
N HIS A 44 11.52 -3.22 -8.25
CA HIS A 44 10.07 -3.33 -8.05
C HIS A 44 9.74 -4.56 -7.21
N LYS A 45 10.32 -5.70 -7.56
CA LYS A 45 10.06 -6.92 -6.84
C LYS A 45 10.50 -6.80 -5.38
N GLY A 46 11.70 -6.25 -5.14
CA GLY A 46 12.19 -6.07 -3.79
C GLY A 46 11.31 -5.16 -2.94
N PHE A 47 10.83 -4.09 -3.54
CA PHE A 47 9.93 -3.18 -2.87
C PHE A 47 8.63 -3.89 -2.46
N LYS A 48 8.03 -4.62 -3.38
CA LYS A 48 6.79 -5.34 -3.10
C LYS A 48 7.00 -6.43 -2.05
N ASP A 49 8.12 -7.14 -2.12
CA ASP A 49 8.40 -8.20 -1.15
C ASP A 49 8.58 -7.62 0.26
N ALA A 50 9.28 -6.49 0.36
CA ALA A 50 9.48 -5.85 1.66
C ALA A 50 8.16 -5.36 2.24
N CYS A 51 7.30 -4.81 1.41
CA CYS A 51 6.00 -4.33 1.86
C CYS A 51 5.13 -5.48 2.36
N ALA A 52 5.21 -6.62 1.70
CA ALA A 52 4.46 -7.79 2.12
C ALA A 52 4.89 -8.28 3.51
N GLN A 53 6.16 -8.13 3.84
CA GLN A 53 6.68 -8.57 5.13
C GLN A 53 6.13 -7.77 6.30
N ILE A 54 5.72 -6.54 6.05
CA ILE A 54 5.20 -5.67 7.10
C ILE A 54 3.72 -5.33 6.91
N ASP A 55 3.07 -6.03 6.00
CA ASP A 55 1.65 -5.80 5.69
C ASP A 55 1.35 -4.35 5.29
N ALA A 56 2.29 -3.70 4.63
CA ALA A 56 2.08 -2.35 4.15
C ALA A 56 1.37 -2.37 2.80
N ASP A 57 0.57 -1.35 2.56
CA ASP A 57 -0.07 -1.14 1.27
C ASP A 57 0.86 -0.30 0.41
N CYS A 58 1.46 -0.90 -0.60
CA CYS A 58 2.52 -0.28 -1.38
C CYS A 58 2.17 -0.23 -2.85
N GLN A 59 2.47 0.90 -3.45
CA GLN A 59 2.22 1.12 -4.87
C GLN A 59 3.48 1.64 -5.52
N MET A 60 3.78 1.15 -6.71
CA MET A 60 4.90 1.64 -7.49
C MET A 60 4.37 2.41 -8.69
N LEU A 61 4.77 3.66 -8.78
CA LEU A 61 4.34 4.55 -9.86
C LEU A 61 5.51 4.71 -10.82
N THR A 62 5.34 4.15 -12.01
CA THR A 62 6.36 4.16 -13.04
C THR A 62 5.99 5.15 -14.13
N LEU A 63 6.94 5.44 -14.99
CA LEU A 63 6.70 6.31 -16.14
C LEU A 63 6.31 5.49 -17.35
N SER A 64 5.59 6.12 -18.27
CA SER A 64 5.30 5.49 -19.55
C SER A 64 6.52 5.43 -20.45
N GLY A 65 7.53 6.25 -20.16
CA GLY A 65 8.81 6.22 -20.86
C GLY A 65 9.88 6.80 -19.97
N ASP A 66 11.12 6.58 -20.34
CA ASP A 66 12.25 7.06 -19.54
C ASP A 66 12.34 8.58 -19.55
N GLY A 67 12.61 9.14 -18.39
CA GLY A 67 12.99 10.54 -18.28
C GLY A 67 11.88 11.55 -18.39
N ASP A 68 10.63 11.13 -18.30
CA ASP A 68 9.53 12.07 -18.32
C ASP A 68 9.35 12.66 -16.92
N GLN A 69 10.07 13.76 -16.68
CA GLN A 69 10.06 14.42 -15.37
C GLN A 69 8.72 15.01 -15.02
N GLN A 70 7.95 15.41 -16.02
CA GLN A 70 6.63 15.96 -15.79
C GLN A 70 5.70 14.89 -15.22
N GLU A 71 5.74 13.70 -15.78
CA GLU A 71 4.94 12.58 -15.27
C GLU A 71 5.39 12.18 -13.88
N GLN A 72 6.70 12.18 -13.63
CA GLN A 72 7.22 11.88 -12.31
C GLN A 72 6.73 12.88 -11.27
N LEU A 73 6.73 14.15 -11.62
CA LEU A 73 6.22 15.19 -10.72
C LEU A 73 4.75 15.00 -10.42
N GLN A 74 3.96 14.66 -11.44
CA GLN A 74 2.54 14.38 -11.25
C GLN A 74 2.33 13.20 -10.31
N ASN A 75 3.15 12.16 -10.44
CA ASN A 75 3.07 11.00 -9.57
C ASN A 75 3.43 11.36 -8.13
N LEU A 76 4.40 12.23 -7.93
CA LEU A 76 4.74 12.72 -6.60
C LEU A 76 3.60 13.52 -5.99
N GLU A 77 3.03 14.43 -6.75
CA GLU A 77 1.93 15.25 -6.27
C GLU A 77 0.71 14.41 -5.93
N SER A 78 0.43 13.42 -6.76
CA SER A 78 -0.68 12.50 -6.52
C SER A 78 -0.45 11.70 -5.24
N SER A 79 0.77 11.26 -5.00
CA SER A 79 1.10 10.51 -3.79
C SER A 79 0.89 11.35 -2.54
N ILE A 80 1.28 12.61 -2.59
CA ILE A 80 1.06 13.53 -1.48
C ILE A 80 -0.43 13.71 -1.23
N ALA A 81 -1.19 13.88 -2.30
CA ALA A 81 -2.64 14.07 -2.19
C ALA A 81 -3.34 12.84 -1.62
N GLN A 82 -2.81 11.65 -1.88
CA GLN A 82 -3.36 10.41 -1.32
C GLN A 82 -3.12 10.28 0.18
N GLY A 83 -2.20 11.07 0.73
CA GLY A 83 -1.92 10.98 2.15
C GLY A 83 -1.14 9.74 2.55
N VAL A 84 -0.25 9.26 1.68
CA VAL A 84 0.55 8.10 2.01
C VAL A 84 1.52 8.42 3.14
N ASP A 85 1.97 7.39 3.85
CA ASP A 85 2.85 7.58 5.01
C ASP A 85 4.29 7.81 4.60
N GLY A 86 4.68 7.33 3.44
CA GLY A 86 6.04 7.55 2.96
C GLY A 86 6.11 7.47 1.45
N ILE A 87 7.09 8.19 0.90
CA ILE A 87 7.35 8.20 -0.53
C ILE A 87 8.83 7.92 -0.75
N VAL A 88 9.12 6.95 -1.61
CA VAL A 88 10.46 6.69 -2.10
C VAL A 88 10.49 7.22 -3.52
N THR A 89 11.52 7.98 -3.87
CA THR A 89 11.64 8.45 -5.24
C THR A 89 13.07 8.33 -5.71
N THR A 90 13.23 8.22 -7.02
CA THR A 90 14.54 8.14 -7.65
C THR A 90 14.79 9.37 -8.51
N ILE A 91 16.04 9.63 -8.82
CA ILE A 91 16.41 10.77 -9.64
C ILE A 91 17.39 10.38 -10.72
#